data_b82e11880f6b7d3f5102a2b75f2e280b
#
_entry.id   b82e11880f6b7d3f5102a2b75f2e280b
#
_cell.length_a   1.000
_cell.length_b   1.000
_cell.length_c   1.000
_cell.angle_alpha   90.00
_cell.angle_beta   90.00
_cell.angle_gamma   90.00
#
_symmetry.space_group_name_H-M   'P 1'
#
loop_
_entity.id
_entity.type
_entity.pdbx_description
1 polymer ?
#
loop_
_entity_poly.entity_id
_entity_poly.type
_entity_poly.pdbx_seq_one_letter_code
_entity_poly.pdbx_strand_id
1 'polypeptide(L)'
;TLDGKGGFWLASEGNTAKMVPHGLLHVNAKGEIKEQIGLPPELAANEVRFGFEGVAKVGDMLWMAVQREWRDDPKGMVKLVAYNTETGEWGAVHYPLEPKGAGWMGLSEITVAGDHAYVIERDNQIGAAAVVKKIFRVKLADLAPAKLGGDLPVVAKEEVRDLIPDLKATGGYVVDKVEGFAIDAAGEGFVVTDNDGVDDSSGETLFFSIGKVE
;
A
#
# COMPACT_ATOMS: atom_id res chain seq x y z
N THR A 1 1.34 10.83 1.91
CA THR A 1 0.22 11.70 1.51
C THR A 1 0.34 13.09 2.08
N LEU A 2 -0.34 14.09 1.49
CA LEU A 2 -0.41 15.47 2.01
C LEU A 2 -1.30 15.55 3.26
N ASP A 3 -0.93 16.39 4.24
CA ASP A 3 -1.75 16.62 5.43
C ASP A 3 -2.87 17.66 5.23
N GLY A 4 -2.86 18.38 4.09
CA GLY A 4 -3.77 19.47 3.78
C GLY A 4 -3.40 20.82 4.43
N LYS A 5 -2.28 20.89 5.17
CA LYS A 5 -1.78 22.07 5.88
C LYS A 5 -0.35 22.44 5.48
N GLY A 6 0.15 21.84 4.39
CA GLY A 6 1.49 22.06 3.83
C GLY A 6 2.55 21.08 4.33
N GLY A 7 2.18 20.10 5.11
CA GLY A 7 3.03 19.00 5.55
C GLY A 7 2.60 17.66 4.93
N PHE A 8 3.13 16.58 5.50
CA PHE A 8 2.96 15.22 4.97
C PHE A 8 2.73 14.23 6.09
N TRP A 9 1.95 13.20 5.80
CA TRP A 9 1.92 11.95 6.52
C TRP A 9 2.73 10.91 5.76
N LEU A 10 3.63 10.24 6.47
CA LEU A 10 4.50 9.20 5.94
C LEU A 10 4.21 7.90 6.69
N ALA A 11 4.13 6.80 5.96
CA ALA A 11 4.13 5.47 6.53
C ALA A 11 5.57 4.98 6.69
N SER A 12 5.87 4.36 7.82
CA SER A 12 7.15 3.73 8.09
C SER A 12 6.95 2.22 8.17
N GLU A 13 7.48 1.50 7.19
CA GLU A 13 7.62 0.06 7.29
C GLU A 13 8.62 -0.24 8.40
N GLY A 14 8.16 -0.94 9.43
CA GLY A 14 9.03 -1.38 10.50
C GLY A 14 9.82 -2.63 10.14
N ASN A 15 10.69 -3.00 11.05
CA ASN A 15 11.40 -4.27 10.99
C ASN A 15 11.61 -4.78 12.42
N THR A 16 10.74 -5.65 12.88
CA THR A 16 10.74 -6.19 14.25
C THR A 16 12.09 -6.84 14.61
N ALA A 17 12.73 -7.52 13.66
CA ALA A 17 14.04 -8.16 13.88
C ALA A 17 15.17 -7.14 14.09
N LYS A 18 15.03 -5.93 13.56
CA LYS A 18 15.98 -4.82 13.72
C LYS A 18 15.53 -3.79 14.75
N MET A 19 14.42 -4.06 15.45
CA MET A 19 13.80 -3.13 16.42
C MET A 19 13.46 -1.76 15.81
N VAL A 20 13.13 -1.73 14.53
CA VAL A 20 12.59 -0.53 13.85
C VAL A 20 11.06 -0.59 13.97
N PRO A 21 10.42 0.39 14.62
CA PRO A 21 8.96 0.35 14.80
C PRO A 21 8.23 0.63 13.48
N HIS A 22 7.11 -0.07 13.29
CA HIS A 22 6.10 0.36 12.33
C HIS A 22 5.37 1.59 12.86
N GLY A 23 4.94 2.47 11.98
CA GLY A 23 4.18 3.64 12.43
C GLY A 23 3.96 4.69 11.36
N LEU A 24 3.45 5.82 11.84
CA LEU A 24 3.21 7.01 11.03
C LEU A 24 4.10 8.15 11.50
N LEU A 25 4.54 8.96 10.57
CA LEU A 25 5.27 10.20 10.84
C LEU A 25 4.47 11.36 10.25
N HIS A 26 4.19 12.35 11.08
CA HIS A 26 3.70 13.65 10.61
C HIS A 26 4.87 14.60 10.48
N VAL A 27 5.10 15.13 9.30
CA VAL A 27 6.19 16.05 9.01
C VAL A 27 5.66 17.35 8.40
N ASN A 28 6.33 18.46 8.68
CA ASN A 28 6.00 19.73 8.05
C ASN A 28 6.64 19.86 6.66
N ALA A 29 6.37 20.97 5.96
CA ALA A 29 6.92 21.27 4.64
C ALA A 29 8.47 21.36 4.58
N LYS A 30 9.13 21.45 5.73
CA LYS A 30 10.61 21.48 5.84
C LYS A 30 11.19 20.09 6.13
N GLY A 31 10.34 19.04 6.24
CA GLY A 31 10.77 17.71 6.62
C GLY A 31 11.01 17.52 8.12
N GLU A 32 10.63 18.49 8.97
CA GLU A 32 10.75 18.34 10.42
C GLU A 32 9.62 17.46 10.96
N ILE A 33 9.99 16.42 11.70
CA ILE A 33 9.02 15.51 12.34
C ILE A 33 8.29 16.28 13.45
N LYS A 34 6.98 16.32 13.37
CA LYS A 34 6.09 16.94 14.36
C LYS A 34 5.49 15.90 15.30
N GLU A 35 5.23 14.70 14.78
CA GLU A 35 4.60 13.63 15.53
C GLU A 35 5.08 12.28 15.00
N GLN A 36 5.20 11.31 15.91
CA GLN A 36 5.44 9.91 15.61
C GLN A 36 4.34 9.08 16.30
N ILE A 37 3.65 8.27 15.52
CA ILE A 37 2.53 7.46 16.00
C ILE A 37 2.90 6.00 15.79
N GLY A 38 3.14 5.29 16.89
CA GLY A 38 3.40 3.86 16.88
C GLY A 38 2.12 3.05 16.77
N LEU A 39 2.27 1.75 16.51
CA LEU A 39 1.13 0.82 16.47
C LEU A 39 0.47 0.69 17.85
N PRO A 40 -0.86 0.58 17.90
CA PRO A 40 -1.55 0.21 19.13
C PRO A 40 -1.23 -1.25 19.51
N PRO A 41 -1.40 -1.64 20.78
CA PRO A 41 -1.04 -2.98 21.27
C PRO A 41 -1.63 -4.13 20.47
N GLU A 42 -2.86 -3.98 19.97
CA GLU A 42 -3.57 -4.99 19.19
C GLU A 42 -2.89 -5.28 17.84
N LEU A 43 -2.31 -4.27 17.20
CA LEU A 43 -1.54 -4.43 15.97
C LEU A 43 -0.10 -4.87 16.27
N ALA A 44 0.54 -4.23 17.26
CA ALA A 44 1.93 -4.52 17.63
C ALA A 44 2.14 -5.97 18.08
N ALA A 45 1.15 -6.60 18.71
CA ALA A 45 1.21 -8.00 19.12
C ALA A 45 1.25 -8.98 17.94
N ASN A 46 0.74 -8.57 16.78
CA ASN A 46 0.55 -9.42 15.61
C ASN A 46 1.47 -9.06 14.44
N GLU A 47 2.16 -7.93 14.53
CA GLU A 47 3.05 -7.49 13.47
C GLU A 47 4.14 -8.50 13.15
N VAL A 48 4.55 -8.50 11.91
CA VAL A 48 5.75 -9.14 11.41
C VAL A 48 6.53 -8.11 10.60
N ARG A 49 7.67 -8.45 10.04
CA ARG A 49 8.24 -7.71 8.91
C ARG A 49 7.15 -7.58 7.82
N PHE A 50 7.24 -6.66 6.89
CA PHE A 50 6.24 -6.39 5.84
C PHE A 50 5.03 -5.60 6.37
N GLY A 51 5.32 -4.37 6.77
CA GLY A 51 4.36 -3.45 7.37
C GLY A 51 3.70 -2.51 6.38
N PHE A 52 3.69 -1.22 6.72
CA PHE A 52 3.01 -0.21 5.92
C PHE A 52 3.79 0.16 4.67
N GLU A 53 3.19 -0.01 3.50
CA GLU A 53 3.79 0.31 2.21
C GLU A 53 3.30 1.64 1.62
N GLY A 54 2.12 2.05 1.95
CA GLY A 54 1.57 3.32 1.50
C GLY A 54 0.66 3.95 2.54
N VAL A 55 0.37 5.24 2.36
CA VAL A 55 -0.60 5.96 3.19
C VAL A 55 -1.42 6.93 2.35
N ALA A 56 -2.75 6.84 2.46
CA ALA A 56 -3.68 7.76 1.84
C ALA A 56 -4.55 8.46 2.89
N LYS A 57 -4.96 9.71 2.63
CA LYS A 57 -5.80 10.48 3.53
C LYS A 57 -7.20 10.65 2.95
N VAL A 58 -8.22 10.29 3.75
CA VAL A 58 -9.65 10.47 3.42
C VAL A 58 -10.32 11.17 4.60
N GLY A 59 -10.66 12.44 4.44
CA GLY A 59 -11.13 13.25 5.57
C GLY A 59 -10.11 13.27 6.70
N ASP A 60 -10.50 12.85 7.89
CA ASP A 60 -9.63 12.76 9.06
C ASP A 60 -8.99 11.37 9.22
N MET A 61 -9.26 10.45 8.31
CA MET A 61 -8.71 9.10 8.33
C MET A 61 -7.47 8.99 7.48
N LEU A 62 -6.42 8.37 8.02
CA LEU A 62 -5.29 7.85 7.29
C LEU A 62 -5.50 6.36 7.06
N TRP A 63 -5.33 5.90 5.83
CA TRP A 63 -5.42 4.51 5.44
C TRP A 63 -4.05 4.01 5.00
N MET A 64 -3.59 2.92 5.59
CA MET A 64 -2.31 2.30 5.29
C MET A 64 -2.52 0.90 4.73
N ALA A 65 -1.84 0.60 3.63
CA ALA A 65 -1.76 -0.75 3.09
C ALA A 65 -0.71 -1.55 3.86
N VAL A 66 -1.10 -2.69 4.44
CA VAL A 66 -0.16 -3.64 5.02
C VAL A 66 0.33 -4.56 3.92
N GLN A 67 1.65 -4.70 3.76
CA GLN A 67 2.23 -5.43 2.64
C GLN A 67 1.79 -6.90 2.60
N ARG A 68 1.83 -7.58 3.75
CA ARG A 68 1.53 -9.02 3.84
C ARG A 68 0.72 -9.34 5.07
N GLU A 69 0.19 -10.59 5.10
CA GLU A 69 -0.56 -11.11 6.24
C GLU A 69 0.27 -11.01 7.53
N TRP A 70 -0.31 -10.45 8.58
CA TRP A 70 0.22 -10.53 9.94
C TRP A 70 -0.33 -11.76 10.65
N ARG A 71 0.10 -12.02 11.90
CA ARG A 71 -0.18 -13.29 12.60
C ARG A 71 -1.66 -13.58 12.84
N ASP A 72 -2.47 -12.53 12.95
CA ASP A 72 -3.92 -12.60 13.20
C ASP A 72 -4.77 -12.55 11.92
N ASP A 73 -4.15 -12.38 10.75
CA ASP A 73 -4.88 -12.32 9.50
C ASP A 73 -5.30 -13.71 9.00
N PRO A 74 -6.53 -13.87 8.52
CA PRO A 74 -6.90 -15.05 7.75
C PRO A 74 -6.03 -15.20 6.52
N LYS A 75 -5.77 -16.44 6.12
CA LYS A 75 -4.99 -16.73 4.93
C LYS A 75 -5.59 -16.07 3.68
N GLY A 76 -4.75 -15.36 2.93
CA GLY A 76 -5.15 -14.64 1.73
C GLY A 76 -5.84 -13.30 2.02
N MET A 77 -5.76 -12.80 3.24
CA MET A 77 -6.27 -11.50 3.63
C MET A 77 -5.13 -10.65 4.21
N VAL A 78 -5.09 -9.39 3.86
CA VAL A 78 -4.20 -8.40 4.51
C VAL A 78 -5.06 -7.27 5.05
N LYS A 79 -4.51 -6.48 5.98
CA LYS A 79 -5.22 -5.33 6.52
C LYS A 79 -5.02 -4.10 5.65
N LEU A 80 -6.10 -3.33 5.44
CA LEU A 80 -6.00 -1.90 5.28
C LEU A 80 -6.28 -1.29 6.65
N VAL A 81 -5.25 -0.72 7.24
CA VAL A 81 -5.32 -0.16 8.60
C VAL A 81 -5.72 1.31 8.52
N ALA A 82 -6.60 1.72 9.42
CA ALA A 82 -7.08 3.08 9.52
C ALA A 82 -6.63 3.73 10.84
N TYR A 83 -6.26 5.01 10.77
CA TYR A 83 -5.99 5.87 11.91
C TYR A 83 -6.74 7.18 11.78
N ASN A 84 -7.52 7.55 12.80
CA ASN A 84 -8.21 8.82 12.84
C ASN A 84 -7.32 9.89 13.46
N THR A 85 -6.96 10.91 12.70
CA THR A 85 -6.03 11.97 13.13
C THR A 85 -6.60 12.91 14.18
N GLU A 86 -7.95 12.95 14.36
CA GLU A 86 -8.61 13.81 15.34
C GLU A 86 -8.87 13.06 16.66
N THR A 87 -9.26 11.77 16.58
CA THR A 87 -9.61 11.01 17.79
C THR A 87 -8.47 10.11 18.29
N GLY A 88 -7.49 9.81 17.44
CA GLY A 88 -6.42 8.86 17.74
C GLY A 88 -6.86 7.39 17.69
N GLU A 89 -8.07 7.12 17.21
CA GLU A 89 -8.59 5.76 17.14
C GLU A 89 -8.04 4.99 15.94
N TRP A 90 -7.75 3.71 16.17
CA TRP A 90 -7.33 2.75 15.16
C TRP A 90 -8.44 1.78 14.81
N GLY A 91 -8.46 1.38 13.55
CA GLY A 91 -9.34 0.33 13.06
C GLY A 91 -8.76 -0.31 11.81
N ALA A 92 -9.47 -1.28 11.25
CA ALA A 92 -9.03 -1.92 10.01
C ALA A 92 -10.21 -2.53 9.24
N VAL A 93 -9.92 -2.85 7.98
CA VAL A 93 -10.70 -3.76 7.15
C VAL A 93 -9.76 -4.82 6.58
N HIS A 94 -10.28 -5.96 6.15
CA HIS A 94 -9.54 -6.95 5.39
C HIS A 94 -9.65 -6.68 3.89
N TYR A 95 -8.51 -6.76 3.21
CA TYR A 95 -8.39 -6.74 1.76
C TYR A 95 -8.06 -8.16 1.27
N PRO A 96 -8.90 -8.76 0.40
CA PRO A 96 -8.65 -10.11 -0.12
C PRO A 96 -7.57 -10.06 -1.21
N LEU A 97 -6.49 -10.83 -1.02
CA LEU A 97 -5.44 -10.97 -2.03
C LEU A 97 -5.88 -11.90 -3.17
N GLU A 98 -5.34 -11.66 -4.35
CA GLU A 98 -5.41 -12.62 -5.45
C GLU A 98 -4.79 -13.97 -5.04
N PRO A 99 -5.26 -15.08 -5.61
CA PRO A 99 -4.61 -16.36 -5.40
C PRO A 99 -3.13 -16.29 -5.81
N LYS A 100 -2.26 -16.69 -4.90
CA LYS A 100 -0.83 -16.67 -5.18
C LYS A 100 -0.44 -17.75 -6.20
N GLY A 101 0.43 -17.38 -7.15
CA GLY A 101 1.22 -18.31 -7.94
C GLY A 101 2.45 -18.80 -7.15
N ALA A 102 3.60 -18.77 -7.79
CA ALA A 102 4.89 -18.95 -7.10
C ALA A 102 5.17 -17.75 -6.16
N GLY A 103 5.90 -17.97 -5.08
CA GLY A 103 6.29 -16.93 -4.15
C GLY A 103 5.18 -16.46 -3.21
N TRP A 104 5.08 -15.14 -3.00
CA TRP A 104 4.10 -14.52 -2.12
C TRP A 104 3.40 -13.34 -2.82
N MET A 105 2.23 -12.98 -2.30
CA MET A 105 1.45 -11.83 -2.72
C MET A 105 1.54 -10.72 -1.67
N GLY A 106 1.47 -9.48 -2.10
CA GLY A 106 1.45 -8.34 -1.20
C GLY A 106 0.93 -7.06 -1.83
N LEU A 107 0.68 -6.07 -0.97
CA LEU A 107 0.34 -4.72 -1.36
C LEU A 107 1.60 -3.86 -1.34
N SER A 108 1.70 -2.89 -2.26
CA SER A 108 2.85 -1.98 -2.35
C SER A 108 2.48 -0.52 -2.29
N GLU A 109 1.21 -0.17 -2.47
CA GLU A 109 0.77 1.24 -2.46
C GLU A 109 -0.72 1.33 -2.16
N ILE A 110 -1.11 2.45 -1.59
CA ILE A 110 -2.50 2.90 -1.52
C ILE A 110 -2.56 4.41 -1.85
N THR A 111 -3.34 4.77 -2.86
CA THR A 111 -3.62 6.16 -3.21
C THR A 111 -5.11 6.39 -3.38
N VAL A 112 -5.57 7.64 -3.29
CA VAL A 112 -7.00 7.98 -3.36
C VAL A 112 -7.23 8.99 -4.47
N ALA A 113 -8.23 8.71 -5.30
CA ALA A 113 -8.75 9.65 -6.29
C ALA A 113 -10.27 9.48 -6.43
N GLY A 114 -11.00 10.59 -6.51
CA GLY A 114 -12.45 10.56 -6.57
C GLY A 114 -13.07 9.85 -5.36
N ASP A 115 -13.89 8.85 -5.62
CA ASP A 115 -14.60 8.05 -4.63
C ASP A 115 -13.98 6.66 -4.41
N HIS A 116 -12.73 6.45 -4.85
CA HIS A 116 -12.01 5.19 -4.74
C HIS A 116 -10.63 5.32 -4.08
N ALA A 117 -10.25 4.29 -3.35
CA ALA A 117 -8.86 3.99 -3.02
C ALA A 117 -8.33 2.99 -4.05
N TYR A 118 -7.14 3.25 -4.56
CA TYR A 118 -6.42 2.41 -5.51
C TYR A 118 -5.26 1.75 -4.79
N VAL A 119 -5.08 0.47 -5.02
CA VAL A 119 -4.08 -0.36 -4.35
C VAL A 119 -3.27 -1.10 -5.40
N ILE A 120 -1.94 -1.07 -5.28
CA ILE A 120 -1.09 -1.99 -6.03
C ILE A 120 -1.03 -3.32 -5.29
N GLU A 121 -1.39 -4.39 -5.99
CA GLU A 121 -1.22 -5.76 -5.55
C GLU A 121 -0.25 -6.49 -6.49
N ARG A 122 0.76 -7.12 -5.92
CA ARG A 122 1.78 -7.81 -6.70
C ARG A 122 2.25 -9.11 -6.07
N ASP A 123 2.70 -10.04 -6.93
CA ASP A 123 3.59 -11.13 -6.52
C ASP A 123 5.04 -10.62 -6.40
N ASN A 124 5.91 -11.41 -5.80
CA ASN A 124 7.35 -11.15 -5.71
C ASN A 124 8.15 -11.86 -6.83
N GLN A 125 7.52 -12.09 -7.96
CA GLN A 125 8.15 -12.78 -9.09
C GLN A 125 8.61 -11.79 -10.14
N ILE A 126 9.54 -12.22 -10.99
CA ILE A 126 10.18 -11.46 -12.06
C ILE A 126 10.05 -12.17 -13.39
N GLY A 127 10.17 -11.44 -14.48
CA GLY A 127 10.20 -11.98 -15.84
C GLY A 127 8.95 -12.79 -16.16
N ALA A 128 9.16 -14.00 -16.69
CA ALA A 128 8.07 -14.90 -17.09
C ALA A 128 7.33 -15.55 -15.92
N ALA A 129 7.89 -15.51 -14.72
CA ALA A 129 7.26 -16.06 -13.51
C ALA A 129 6.30 -15.07 -12.85
N ALA A 130 6.39 -13.78 -13.17
CA ALA A 130 5.47 -12.76 -12.69
C ALA A 130 4.09 -12.94 -13.31
N VAL A 131 3.05 -13.05 -12.48
CA VAL A 131 1.66 -13.30 -12.91
C VAL A 131 0.68 -12.26 -12.35
N VAL A 132 1.06 -11.54 -11.29
CA VAL A 132 0.24 -10.49 -10.70
C VAL A 132 1.09 -9.23 -10.48
N LYS A 133 0.81 -8.19 -11.24
CA LYS A 133 1.25 -6.81 -11.05
C LYS A 133 0.05 -5.95 -11.44
N LYS A 134 -0.85 -5.69 -10.48
CA LYS A 134 -2.17 -5.13 -10.79
C LYS A 134 -2.51 -3.93 -9.92
N ILE A 135 -3.29 -3.04 -10.48
CA ILE A 135 -3.98 -1.99 -9.74
C ILE A 135 -5.42 -2.44 -9.55
N PHE A 136 -5.85 -2.47 -8.29
CA PHE A 136 -7.25 -2.64 -7.90
C PHE A 136 -7.80 -1.35 -7.31
N ARG A 137 -9.12 -1.19 -7.34
CA ARG A 137 -9.80 -0.12 -6.62
C ARG A 137 -10.81 -0.68 -5.63
N VAL A 138 -10.99 0.07 -4.54
CA VAL A 138 -11.97 -0.16 -3.48
C VAL A 138 -12.78 1.12 -3.32
N LYS A 139 -14.09 1.02 -3.23
CA LYS A 139 -14.93 2.20 -2.99
C LYS A 139 -14.64 2.78 -1.60
N LEU A 140 -14.49 4.09 -1.49
CA LEU A 140 -14.31 4.75 -0.19
C LEU A 140 -15.49 4.49 0.77
N ALA A 141 -16.68 4.28 0.24
CA ALA A 141 -17.86 3.93 1.04
C ALA A 141 -17.74 2.56 1.72
N ASP A 142 -16.93 1.65 1.18
CA ASP A 142 -16.68 0.31 1.75
C ASP A 142 -15.51 0.32 2.76
N LEU A 143 -14.77 1.43 2.85
CA LEU A 143 -13.72 1.64 3.84
C LEU A 143 -14.33 2.07 5.19
N ALA A 144 -15.05 1.16 5.83
CA ALA A 144 -15.66 1.34 7.15
C ALA A 144 -14.86 0.53 8.17
N PRO A 145 -13.87 1.13 8.86
CA PRO A 145 -12.96 0.37 9.71
C PRO A 145 -13.68 -0.16 10.95
N ALA A 146 -13.53 -1.45 11.23
CA ALA A 146 -13.95 -2.04 12.47
C ALA A 146 -12.87 -1.91 13.54
N LYS A 147 -13.27 -2.06 14.80
CA LYS A 147 -12.36 -2.05 15.94
C LYS A 147 -11.39 -3.23 15.88
N LEU A 148 -10.13 -2.98 16.18
CA LEU A 148 -9.08 -3.99 16.24
C LEU A 148 -9.37 -5.07 17.28
N GLY A 149 -8.88 -6.28 17.02
CA GLY A 149 -9.05 -7.43 17.91
C GLY A 149 -10.41 -8.15 17.78
N GLY A 150 -11.26 -7.73 16.84
CA GLY A 150 -12.51 -8.39 16.47
C GLY A 150 -12.52 -8.83 15.01
N ASP A 151 -13.69 -9.26 14.54
CA ASP A 151 -13.90 -9.57 13.13
C ASP A 151 -13.83 -8.29 12.29
N LEU A 152 -13.00 -8.31 11.26
CA LEU A 152 -12.84 -7.19 10.35
C LEU A 152 -13.71 -7.41 9.10
N PRO A 153 -14.42 -6.36 8.63
CA PRO A 153 -15.16 -6.45 7.37
C PRO A 153 -14.20 -6.64 6.20
N VAL A 154 -14.63 -7.41 5.21
CA VAL A 154 -13.85 -7.64 3.98
C VAL A 154 -14.35 -6.69 2.91
N VAL A 155 -13.44 -5.90 2.34
CA VAL A 155 -13.77 -4.99 1.24
C VAL A 155 -13.92 -5.73 -0.08
N ALA A 156 -14.80 -5.23 -0.96
CA ALA A 156 -14.85 -5.64 -2.35
C ALA A 156 -13.81 -4.84 -3.15
N LYS A 157 -13.08 -5.53 -4.04
CA LYS A 157 -12.13 -4.89 -4.94
C LYS A 157 -12.51 -5.12 -6.39
N GLU A 158 -12.12 -4.21 -7.26
CA GLU A 158 -12.30 -4.28 -8.70
C GLU A 158 -10.95 -4.07 -9.39
N GLU A 159 -10.61 -4.92 -10.36
CA GLU A 159 -9.39 -4.75 -11.15
C GLU A 159 -9.52 -3.54 -12.07
N VAL A 160 -8.52 -2.64 -12.00
CA VAL A 160 -8.42 -1.45 -12.86
C VAL A 160 -7.45 -1.70 -14.00
N ARG A 161 -6.29 -2.28 -13.69
CA ARG A 161 -5.22 -2.48 -14.67
C ARG A 161 -4.33 -3.66 -14.33
N ASP A 162 -4.05 -4.51 -15.31
CA ASP A 162 -2.92 -5.42 -15.30
C ASP A 162 -1.69 -4.69 -15.87
N LEU A 163 -0.65 -4.51 -15.06
CA LEU A 163 0.57 -3.78 -15.40
C LEU A 163 1.62 -4.66 -16.12
N ILE A 164 1.44 -5.97 -16.16
CA ILE A 164 2.39 -6.87 -16.84
C ILE A 164 2.58 -6.49 -18.33
N PRO A 165 1.52 -6.18 -19.09
CA PRO A 165 1.68 -5.70 -20.47
C PRO A 165 2.45 -4.39 -20.56
N ASP A 166 2.21 -3.44 -19.64
CA ASP A 166 2.91 -2.15 -19.61
C ASP A 166 4.41 -2.33 -19.31
N LEU A 167 4.74 -3.16 -18.32
CA LEU A 167 6.12 -3.49 -17.98
C LEU A 167 6.86 -4.18 -19.14
N LYS A 168 6.19 -5.04 -19.89
CA LYS A 168 6.74 -5.67 -21.10
C LYS A 168 6.91 -4.70 -22.25
N ALA A 169 6.07 -3.67 -22.36
CA ALA A 169 6.09 -2.72 -23.47
C ALA A 169 7.37 -1.87 -23.50
N THR A 170 8.09 -1.75 -22.40
CA THR A 170 9.39 -1.06 -22.34
C THR A 170 10.49 -1.83 -23.12
N GLY A 171 10.22 -3.05 -23.59
CA GLY A 171 11.20 -3.96 -24.18
C GLY A 171 12.13 -4.58 -23.14
N GLY A 172 11.86 -4.30 -21.86
CA GLY A 172 12.63 -4.77 -20.73
C GLY A 172 12.05 -6.03 -20.09
N TYR A 173 12.52 -6.25 -18.89
CA TYR A 173 12.19 -7.37 -18.06
C TYR A 173 11.07 -7.00 -17.10
N VAL A 174 10.14 -7.89 -16.81
CA VAL A 174 9.11 -7.64 -15.80
C VAL A 174 9.78 -7.64 -14.43
N VAL A 175 9.90 -6.45 -13.85
CA VAL A 175 10.55 -6.23 -12.55
C VAL A 175 9.67 -6.69 -11.40
N ASP A 176 10.27 -6.98 -10.24
CA ASP A 176 9.54 -7.39 -9.05
C ASP A 176 8.69 -6.24 -8.50
N LYS A 177 9.34 -5.12 -8.20
CA LYS A 177 8.83 -4.09 -7.30
C LYS A 177 8.16 -2.94 -8.04
N VAL A 178 6.88 -3.12 -8.37
CA VAL A 178 5.99 -2.01 -8.72
C VAL A 178 5.48 -1.43 -7.40
N GLU A 179 5.96 -0.25 -7.00
CA GLU A 179 5.79 0.23 -5.62
C GLU A 179 5.21 1.63 -5.48
N GLY A 180 4.97 2.33 -6.59
CA GLY A 180 4.31 3.61 -6.49
C GLY A 180 3.27 3.81 -7.58
N PHE A 181 2.14 4.41 -7.19
CA PHE A 181 1.06 4.79 -8.09
C PHE A 181 0.48 6.13 -7.69
N ALA A 182 0.31 6.99 -8.66
CA ALA A 182 -0.33 8.29 -8.47
C ALA A 182 -1.26 8.61 -9.64
N ILE A 183 -2.30 9.37 -9.37
CA ILE A 183 -3.24 9.88 -10.37
C ILE A 183 -3.17 11.39 -10.31
N ASP A 184 -2.93 12.05 -11.46
CA ASP A 184 -2.87 13.49 -11.55
C ASP A 184 -4.27 14.13 -11.60
N ALA A 185 -4.31 15.47 -11.57
CA ALA A 185 -5.56 16.24 -11.64
C ALA A 185 -6.32 16.07 -12.96
N ALA A 186 -5.67 15.55 -13.99
CA ALA A 186 -6.31 15.24 -15.27
C ALA A 186 -6.84 13.79 -15.31
N GLY A 187 -6.64 13.00 -14.25
CA GLY A 187 -7.02 11.59 -14.17
C GLY A 187 -6.05 10.65 -14.87
N GLU A 188 -4.82 11.09 -15.15
CA GLU A 188 -3.79 10.24 -15.72
C GLU A 188 -3.01 9.51 -14.63
N GLY A 189 -2.87 8.20 -14.76
CA GLY A 189 -2.16 7.34 -13.83
C GLY A 189 -0.69 7.22 -14.16
N PHE A 190 0.16 7.27 -13.14
CA PHE A 190 1.61 7.11 -13.22
C PHE A 190 2.08 6.02 -12.29
N VAL A 191 2.97 5.19 -12.77
CA VAL A 191 3.53 4.05 -12.04
C VAL A 191 5.04 4.22 -11.93
N VAL A 192 5.60 3.84 -10.78
CA VAL A 192 7.05 3.79 -10.56
C VAL A 192 7.43 2.44 -9.94
N THR A 193 8.61 1.94 -10.34
CA THR A 193 9.21 0.73 -9.76
C THR A 193 10.40 1.08 -8.88
N ASP A 194 10.64 0.27 -7.83
CA ASP A 194 11.84 0.31 -7.01
C ASP A 194 12.88 -0.70 -7.52
N ASN A 195 14.14 -0.30 -7.59
CA ASN A 195 15.27 -1.16 -7.98
C ASN A 195 15.99 -1.83 -6.81
N ASP A 196 15.47 -1.68 -5.59
CA ASP A 196 15.97 -2.30 -4.36
C ASP A 196 17.45 -2.05 -4.05
N GLY A 197 18.01 -0.95 -4.57
CA GLY A 197 19.40 -0.56 -4.33
C GLY A 197 20.45 -1.31 -5.13
N VAL A 198 20.07 -2.12 -6.11
CA VAL A 198 20.85 -2.69 -7.21
C VAL A 198 21.45 -4.09 -7.02
N ASP A 199 21.88 -4.52 -5.83
CA ASP A 199 22.75 -5.70 -5.70
C ASP A 199 22.05 -7.05 -5.96
N ASP A 200 20.76 -7.15 -5.76
CA ASP A 200 19.96 -8.39 -5.92
C ASP A 200 18.61 -8.16 -6.62
N SER A 201 18.40 -6.98 -7.17
CA SER A 201 17.16 -6.61 -7.85
C SER A 201 17.23 -6.91 -9.36
N SER A 202 16.07 -6.86 -10.00
CA SER A 202 15.97 -6.83 -11.46
C SER A 202 16.55 -5.55 -12.11
N GLY A 203 16.97 -4.57 -11.28
CA GLY A 203 17.90 -3.50 -11.63
C GLY A 203 17.30 -2.24 -12.24
N GLU A 204 16.02 -2.18 -12.52
CA GLU A 204 15.45 -1.05 -13.26
C GLU A 204 14.47 -0.23 -12.43
N THR A 205 14.69 1.09 -12.37
CA THR A 205 13.66 2.04 -11.94
C THR A 205 12.96 2.55 -13.19
N LEU A 206 11.69 2.16 -13.34
CA LEU A 206 10.83 2.60 -14.43
C LEU A 206 9.85 3.64 -13.89
N PHE A 207 9.60 4.69 -14.67
CA PHE A 207 8.52 5.63 -14.44
C PHE A 207 7.75 5.83 -15.75
N PHE A 208 6.47 5.52 -15.76
CA PHE A 208 5.65 5.59 -16.96
C PHE A 208 4.18 5.92 -16.66
N SER A 209 3.52 6.51 -17.67
CA SER A 209 2.08 6.70 -17.64
C SER A 209 1.36 5.45 -18.12
N ILE A 210 0.23 5.17 -17.50
CA ILE A 210 -0.71 4.11 -17.93
C ILE A 210 -1.96 4.70 -18.62
N GLY A 211 -1.96 6.01 -18.87
CA GLY A 211 -3.08 6.74 -19.45
C GLY A 211 -4.17 7.05 -18.42
N LYS A 212 -5.38 7.31 -18.89
CA LYS A 212 -6.52 7.64 -18.04
C LYS A 212 -6.92 6.46 -17.16
N VAL A 213 -7.16 6.76 -15.88
CA VAL A 213 -7.71 5.84 -14.91
C VAL A 213 -9.17 6.20 -14.70
N GLU A 214 -10.08 5.30 -15.09
CA GLU A 214 -11.54 5.47 -14.97
C GLU A 214 -12.09 4.81 -13.69
#